data_9a02193de1955fa06b0787e83081b0fa
#
_entry.id   9a02193de1955fa06b0787e83081b0fa
#
_cell.length_a   1.000
_cell.length_b   1.000
_cell.length_c   1.000
_cell.angle_alpha   90.00
_cell.angle_beta   90.00
_cell.angle_gamma   90.00
#
_symmetry.space_group_name_H-M   'P 1'
#
loop_
_entity.id
_entity.type
_entity.pdbx_description
1 polymer ?
#
loop_
_entity_poly.entity_id
_entity_poly.type
_entity_poly.pdbx_seq_one_letter_code
_entity_poly.pdbx_strand_id
1 'polypeptide(L)'
;FHLWLRPGTTVMEKLGGLHGFNGWHRPILTDSGGFQVWSLGELRKISEEGVRFASPINGDRLFLTPEISMQVQRALNSDIAMVFDECTPYEVDGRPTTRDEAAQSMQLSLRWARRSRNEFLDGKNPNALFGIVQGGMFEDLRDESLAGLKEIGFEGYAIGGLSVGEPKADMLRILDHVGHRLPADRPRYLMGVGTPEDLLDGIARGIDLFDCVMPTRNARNGWLFTRFGDLKIRNARWRDDEAGWLTADA
;
A
#
# COMPACT_ATOMS: atom_id res chain seq x y z
N PHE A 1 -3.27 -7.25 7.74
CA PHE A 1 -3.12 -8.67 7.41
C PHE A 1 -2.48 -9.48 8.54
N HIS A 2 -1.21 -9.21 8.94
CA HIS A 2 -0.49 -10.00 9.93
C HIS A 2 -1.18 -10.03 11.31
N LEU A 3 -1.70 -8.88 11.77
CA LEU A 3 -2.40 -8.79 13.06
C LEU A 3 -3.76 -9.50 13.05
N TRP A 4 -4.41 -9.62 11.89
CA TRP A 4 -5.59 -10.45 11.72
C TRP A 4 -5.28 -11.94 11.93
N LEU A 5 -4.16 -12.40 11.36
CA LEU A 5 -3.70 -13.77 11.54
C LEU A 5 -3.20 -14.03 12.97
N ARG A 6 -2.47 -13.06 13.55
CA ARG A 6 -1.88 -13.18 14.88
C ARG A 6 -1.56 -11.79 15.45
N PRO A 7 -2.10 -11.42 16.62
CA PRO A 7 -2.81 -12.22 17.60
C PRO A 7 -4.31 -12.43 17.31
N GLY A 8 -4.85 -11.85 16.22
CA GLY A 8 -6.26 -11.88 15.88
C GLY A 8 -7.03 -10.65 16.34
N THR A 9 -8.15 -10.36 15.66
CA THR A 9 -8.95 -9.13 15.88
C THR A 9 -9.50 -9.04 17.30
N THR A 10 -9.96 -10.15 17.88
CA THR A 10 -10.49 -10.16 19.24
C THR A 10 -9.48 -9.68 20.29
N VAL A 11 -8.20 -10.03 20.13
CA VAL A 11 -7.13 -9.56 21.03
C VAL A 11 -6.88 -8.07 20.79
N MET A 12 -6.84 -7.64 19.52
CA MET A 12 -6.62 -6.23 19.18
C MET A 12 -7.73 -5.32 19.72
N GLU A 13 -8.99 -5.73 19.62
CA GLU A 13 -10.13 -5.00 20.19
C GLU A 13 -10.02 -4.84 21.71
N LYS A 14 -9.64 -5.92 22.42
CA LYS A 14 -9.43 -5.88 23.89
C LYS A 14 -8.29 -4.95 24.30
N LEU A 15 -7.32 -4.73 23.44
CA LEU A 15 -6.18 -3.83 23.67
C LEU A 15 -6.47 -2.37 23.25
N GLY A 16 -7.69 -2.07 22.79
CA GLY A 16 -8.05 -0.72 22.33
C GLY A 16 -7.57 -0.41 20.92
N GLY A 17 -7.44 -1.44 20.07
CA GLY A 17 -6.94 -1.32 18.70
C GLY A 17 -5.43 -1.05 18.63
N LEU A 18 -4.98 -0.54 17.50
CA LEU A 18 -3.55 -0.26 17.25
C LEU A 18 -2.98 0.80 18.18
N HIS A 19 -3.74 1.83 18.49
CA HIS A 19 -3.29 2.89 19.39
C HIS A 19 -2.96 2.36 20.78
N GLY A 20 -3.86 1.55 21.36
CA GLY A 20 -3.61 0.92 22.65
C GLY A 20 -2.50 -0.12 22.59
N PHE A 21 -2.48 -0.95 21.54
CA PHE A 21 -1.45 -1.98 21.36
C PHE A 21 -0.04 -1.41 21.21
N ASN A 22 0.13 -0.33 20.43
CA ASN A 22 1.43 0.26 20.14
C ASN A 22 1.82 1.40 21.11
N GLY A 23 0.90 1.90 21.95
CA GLY A 23 1.11 3.12 22.72
C GLY A 23 1.32 4.36 21.85
N TRP A 24 0.74 4.38 20.64
CA TRP A 24 0.93 5.42 19.64
C TRP A 24 -0.32 6.31 19.55
N HIS A 25 -0.16 7.62 19.73
CA HIS A 25 -1.27 8.57 19.82
C HIS A 25 -1.41 9.50 18.60
N ARG A 26 -0.68 9.21 17.52
CA ARG A 26 -0.80 9.93 16.24
C ARG A 26 -1.54 9.05 15.22
N PRO A 27 -2.02 9.63 14.10
CA PRO A 27 -2.75 8.84 13.09
C PRO A 27 -2.00 7.61 12.61
N ILE A 28 -2.75 6.53 12.41
CA ILE A 28 -2.27 5.25 11.91
C ILE A 28 -3.06 4.91 10.65
N LEU A 29 -2.34 4.57 9.58
CA LEU A 29 -2.91 3.99 8.37
C LEU A 29 -2.70 2.47 8.38
N THR A 30 -3.73 1.73 8.00
CA THR A 30 -3.62 0.28 7.76
C THR A 30 -3.90 -0.05 6.31
N ASP A 31 -3.12 -0.97 5.76
CA ASP A 31 -3.40 -1.56 4.46
C ASP A 31 -4.47 -2.65 4.55
N SER A 32 -5.17 -2.89 3.45
CA SER A 32 -6.28 -3.84 3.32
C SER A 32 -5.89 -5.31 3.49
N GLY A 33 -4.63 -5.64 3.26
CA GLY A 33 -4.11 -7.00 3.17
C GLY A 33 -4.06 -7.56 1.75
N GLY A 34 -4.54 -6.82 0.76
CA GLY A 34 -4.53 -7.21 -0.66
C GLY A 34 -3.12 -7.51 -1.16
N PHE A 35 -2.18 -6.60 -0.94
CA PHE A 35 -0.79 -6.78 -1.36
C PHE A 35 -0.10 -7.94 -0.66
N GLN A 36 -0.34 -8.16 0.64
CA GLN A 36 0.26 -9.26 1.39
C GLN A 36 -0.22 -10.61 0.86
N VAL A 37 -1.51 -10.73 0.53
CA VAL A 37 -2.07 -11.93 -0.08
C VAL A 37 -1.58 -12.06 -1.53
N TRP A 38 -1.43 -10.95 -2.25
CA TRP A 38 -0.85 -10.94 -3.60
C TRP A 38 0.58 -11.49 -3.58
N SER A 39 1.40 -11.14 -2.60
CA SER A 39 2.79 -11.62 -2.47
C SER A 39 2.92 -13.12 -2.17
N LEU A 40 1.84 -13.82 -1.80
CA LEU A 40 1.84 -15.28 -1.57
C LEU A 40 1.90 -16.11 -2.87
N GLY A 41 1.80 -15.47 -4.04
CA GLY A 41 1.96 -16.13 -5.34
C GLY A 41 0.96 -17.26 -5.59
N GLU A 42 1.46 -18.46 -5.94
CA GLU A 42 0.66 -19.64 -6.28
C GLU A 42 -0.22 -20.19 -5.13
N LEU A 43 0.04 -19.77 -3.90
CA LEU A 43 -0.75 -20.19 -2.72
C LEU A 43 -2.10 -19.47 -2.62
N ARG A 44 -2.44 -18.60 -3.59
CA ARG A 44 -3.67 -17.83 -3.61
C ARG A 44 -4.56 -18.17 -4.82
N LYS A 45 -5.86 -17.98 -4.65
CA LYS A 45 -6.85 -18.02 -5.74
C LYS A 45 -7.76 -16.80 -5.62
N ILE A 46 -7.74 -15.95 -6.64
CA ILE A 46 -8.56 -14.76 -6.75
C ILE A 46 -9.90 -15.12 -7.41
N SER A 47 -10.98 -14.55 -6.92
CA SER A 47 -12.34 -14.66 -7.48
C SER A 47 -13.08 -13.33 -7.29
N GLU A 48 -14.27 -13.19 -7.87
CA GLU A 48 -15.12 -12.00 -7.67
C GLU A 48 -15.43 -11.73 -6.19
N GLU A 49 -15.59 -12.79 -5.40
CA GLU A 49 -15.96 -12.69 -3.99
C GLU A 49 -14.78 -12.25 -3.10
N GLY A 50 -13.54 -12.58 -3.49
CA GLY A 50 -12.36 -12.32 -2.68
C GLY A 50 -11.22 -13.28 -3.00
N VAL A 51 -10.26 -13.42 -2.07
CA VAL A 51 -9.04 -14.19 -2.26
C VAL A 51 -8.96 -15.34 -1.25
N ARG A 52 -8.84 -16.57 -1.77
CA ARG A 52 -8.54 -17.78 -0.96
C ARG A 52 -7.04 -17.99 -0.94
N PHE A 53 -6.49 -18.27 0.23
CA PHE A 53 -5.05 -18.50 0.39
C PHE A 53 -4.77 -19.42 1.59
N ALA A 54 -3.54 -19.93 1.67
CA ALA A 54 -3.04 -20.63 2.84
C ALA A 54 -2.32 -19.66 3.78
N SER A 55 -2.65 -19.70 5.07
CA SER A 55 -1.98 -18.88 6.08
C SER A 55 -0.48 -19.16 6.12
N PRO A 56 0.38 -18.13 6.03
CA PRO A 56 1.83 -18.31 6.14
C PRO A 56 2.28 -18.70 7.57
N ILE A 57 1.39 -18.65 8.55
CA ILE A 57 1.71 -18.96 9.96
C ILE A 57 1.56 -20.45 10.23
N ASN A 58 0.46 -21.06 9.78
CA ASN A 58 0.07 -22.44 10.16
C ASN A 58 -0.52 -23.26 8.99
N GLY A 59 -0.61 -22.69 7.78
CA GLY A 59 -1.12 -23.37 6.61
C GLY A 59 -2.65 -23.46 6.52
N ASP A 60 -3.40 -22.88 7.45
CA ASP A 60 -4.86 -22.89 7.43
C ASP A 60 -5.39 -22.23 6.15
N ARG A 61 -6.46 -22.79 5.58
CA ARG A 61 -7.16 -22.21 4.44
C ARG A 61 -8.01 -21.04 4.88
N LEU A 62 -7.71 -19.87 4.36
CA LEU A 62 -8.37 -18.61 4.68
C LEU A 62 -9.03 -18.00 3.44
N PHE A 63 -10.02 -17.17 3.69
CA PHE A 63 -10.71 -16.41 2.67
C PHE A 63 -10.83 -14.96 3.11
N LEU A 64 -10.22 -14.05 2.35
CA LEU A 64 -10.26 -12.61 2.60
C LEU A 64 -11.13 -11.95 1.53
N THR A 65 -12.15 -11.22 1.97
CA THR A 65 -13.06 -10.45 1.12
C THR A 65 -12.95 -8.97 1.43
N PRO A 66 -13.47 -8.08 0.57
CA PRO A 66 -13.57 -6.66 0.89
C PRO A 66 -14.23 -6.38 2.24
N GLU A 67 -15.30 -7.09 2.56
CA GLU A 67 -16.02 -6.92 3.83
C GLU A 67 -15.18 -7.35 5.03
N ILE A 68 -14.54 -8.52 4.95
CA ILE A 68 -13.65 -9.00 6.02
C ILE A 68 -12.48 -8.04 6.22
N SER A 69 -11.89 -7.51 5.13
CA SER A 69 -10.83 -6.51 5.23
C SER A 69 -11.29 -5.26 5.99
N MET A 70 -12.49 -4.76 5.72
CA MET A 70 -13.05 -3.61 6.44
C MET A 70 -13.33 -3.92 7.91
N GLN A 71 -13.85 -5.11 8.21
CA GLN A 71 -14.09 -5.56 9.58
C GLN A 71 -12.78 -5.67 10.38
N VAL A 72 -11.74 -6.21 9.75
CA VAL A 72 -10.39 -6.29 10.36
C VAL A 72 -9.85 -4.89 10.64
N GLN A 73 -9.88 -3.97 9.66
CA GLN A 73 -9.36 -2.62 9.85
C GLN A 73 -10.17 -1.83 10.90
N ARG A 74 -11.48 -2.07 11.00
CA ARG A 74 -12.33 -1.52 12.07
C ARG A 74 -11.91 -2.05 13.45
N ALA A 75 -11.68 -3.35 13.59
CA ALA A 75 -11.20 -3.96 14.83
C ALA A 75 -9.80 -3.46 15.23
N LEU A 76 -8.95 -3.15 14.25
CA LEU A 76 -7.66 -2.51 14.46
C LEU A 76 -7.78 -1.03 14.83
N ASN A 77 -8.92 -0.41 14.56
CA ASN A 77 -9.23 1.00 14.83
C ASN A 77 -8.17 1.96 14.26
N SER A 78 -7.80 1.76 13.00
CA SER A 78 -6.90 2.67 12.29
C SER A 78 -7.62 3.93 11.87
N ASP A 79 -6.94 5.08 11.93
CA ASP A 79 -7.52 6.37 11.52
C ASP A 79 -7.78 6.44 10.01
N ILE A 80 -6.97 5.73 9.24
CA ILE A 80 -7.11 5.61 7.79
C ILE A 80 -7.08 4.11 7.42
N ALA A 81 -8.16 3.65 6.80
CA ALA A 81 -8.27 2.31 6.21
C ALA A 81 -8.14 2.38 4.69
N MET A 82 -7.60 1.33 4.08
CA MET A 82 -7.52 1.19 2.62
C MET A 82 -8.59 0.23 2.11
N VAL A 83 -9.17 0.52 0.95
CA VAL A 83 -10.06 -0.43 0.27
C VAL A 83 -9.32 -1.71 -0.07
N PHE A 84 -10.03 -2.83 -0.16
CA PHE A 84 -9.46 -4.06 -0.67
C PHE A 84 -9.36 -3.98 -2.19
N ASP A 85 -8.19 -4.25 -2.74
CA ASP A 85 -7.87 -4.13 -4.16
C ASP A 85 -7.02 -5.30 -4.66
N GLU A 86 -6.93 -5.43 -5.97
CA GLU A 86 -6.02 -6.33 -6.65
C GLU A 86 -4.85 -5.54 -7.25
N CYS A 87 -3.64 -5.82 -6.77
CA CYS A 87 -2.42 -5.25 -7.34
C CYS A 87 -2.07 -5.97 -8.66
N THR A 88 -2.10 -5.23 -9.76
CA THR A 88 -1.68 -5.75 -11.07
C THR A 88 -0.16 -5.81 -11.13
N PRO A 89 0.47 -6.98 -11.39
CA PRO A 89 1.92 -7.06 -11.56
C PRO A 89 2.36 -6.35 -12.84
N TYR A 90 3.62 -5.87 -12.87
CA TYR A 90 4.21 -5.32 -14.08
C TYR A 90 4.44 -6.40 -15.16
N GLU A 91 4.87 -7.58 -14.71
CA GLU A 91 5.13 -8.74 -15.58
C GLU A 91 4.39 -9.98 -15.06
N VAL A 92 3.91 -10.80 -15.99
CA VAL A 92 3.32 -12.13 -15.76
C VAL A 92 4.05 -13.13 -16.63
N ASP A 93 4.63 -14.17 -16.02
CA ASP A 93 5.35 -15.25 -16.72
C ASP A 93 6.47 -14.75 -17.66
N GLY A 94 7.19 -13.69 -17.22
CA GLY A 94 8.31 -13.09 -17.97
C GLY A 94 7.90 -12.23 -19.17
N ARG A 95 6.62 -11.87 -19.28
CA ARG A 95 6.13 -10.88 -20.26
C ARG A 95 5.42 -9.71 -19.56
N PRO A 96 5.41 -8.53 -20.16
CA PRO A 96 4.63 -7.41 -19.63
C PRO A 96 3.15 -7.76 -19.52
N THR A 97 2.50 -7.30 -18.45
CA THR A 97 1.05 -7.40 -18.29
C THR A 97 0.35 -6.69 -19.44
N THR A 98 -0.58 -7.37 -20.08
CA THR A 98 -1.36 -6.80 -21.18
C THR A 98 -2.39 -5.79 -20.67
N ARG A 99 -2.85 -4.90 -21.59
CA ARG A 99 -3.92 -3.94 -21.26
C ARG A 99 -5.20 -4.64 -20.79
N ASP A 100 -5.58 -5.75 -21.40
CA ASP A 100 -6.81 -6.48 -21.05
C ASP A 100 -6.70 -7.13 -19.65
N GLU A 101 -5.55 -7.68 -19.30
CA GLU A 101 -5.28 -8.19 -17.95
C GLU A 101 -5.34 -7.06 -16.90
N ALA A 102 -4.70 -5.93 -17.20
CA ALA A 102 -4.75 -4.76 -16.32
C ALA A 102 -6.18 -4.20 -16.19
N ALA A 103 -6.96 -4.19 -17.27
CA ALA A 103 -8.35 -3.76 -17.25
C ALA A 103 -9.23 -4.68 -16.39
N GLN A 104 -9.08 -6.00 -16.51
CA GLN A 104 -9.84 -6.97 -15.70
C GLN A 104 -9.53 -6.80 -14.21
N SER A 105 -8.26 -6.68 -13.84
CA SER A 105 -7.81 -6.45 -12.47
C SER A 105 -8.32 -5.10 -11.92
N MET A 106 -8.22 -4.03 -12.69
CA MET A 106 -8.72 -2.71 -12.31
C MET A 106 -10.24 -2.72 -12.09
N GLN A 107 -11.01 -3.36 -12.98
CA GLN A 107 -12.45 -3.47 -12.84
C GLN A 107 -12.85 -4.29 -11.61
N LEU A 108 -12.13 -5.36 -11.30
CA LEU A 108 -12.32 -6.12 -10.06
C LEU A 108 -12.06 -5.23 -8.83
N SER A 109 -10.96 -4.47 -8.84
CA SER A 109 -10.61 -3.53 -7.78
C SER A 109 -11.71 -2.46 -7.57
N LEU A 110 -12.33 -1.95 -8.63
CA LEU A 110 -13.46 -1.01 -8.52
C LEU A 110 -14.70 -1.65 -7.86
N ARG A 111 -15.04 -2.88 -8.24
CA ARG A 111 -16.15 -3.61 -7.61
C ARG A 111 -15.86 -3.89 -6.12
N TRP A 112 -14.63 -4.27 -5.79
CA TRP A 112 -14.19 -4.45 -4.41
C TRP A 112 -14.14 -3.15 -3.62
N ALA A 113 -13.75 -2.05 -4.25
CA ALA A 113 -13.80 -0.72 -3.63
C ALA A 113 -15.23 -0.31 -3.26
N ARG A 114 -16.22 -0.57 -4.13
CA ARG A 114 -17.65 -0.35 -3.83
C ARG A 114 -18.12 -1.19 -2.65
N ARG A 115 -17.76 -2.47 -2.61
CA ARG A 115 -18.09 -3.39 -1.51
C ARG A 115 -17.41 -2.95 -0.20
N SER A 116 -16.14 -2.57 -0.25
CA SER A 116 -15.40 -2.01 0.89
C SER A 116 -16.10 -0.77 1.44
N ARG A 117 -16.51 0.17 0.57
CA ARG A 117 -17.23 1.38 0.96
C ARG A 117 -18.55 1.08 1.65
N ASN A 118 -19.33 0.15 1.11
CA ASN A 118 -20.60 -0.25 1.70
C ASN A 118 -20.41 -0.83 3.10
N GLU A 119 -19.52 -1.81 3.27
CA GLU A 119 -19.21 -2.41 4.58
C GLU A 119 -18.69 -1.38 5.58
N PHE A 120 -17.85 -0.44 5.13
CA PHE A 120 -17.30 0.62 5.96
C PHE A 120 -18.41 1.52 6.53
N LEU A 121 -19.39 1.90 5.70
CA LEU A 121 -20.53 2.72 6.09
C LEU A 121 -21.51 1.93 6.99
N ASP A 122 -21.84 0.69 6.63
CA ASP A 122 -22.72 -0.17 7.41
C ASP A 122 -22.13 -0.45 8.81
N GLY A 123 -20.82 -0.58 8.88
CA GLY A 123 -20.06 -0.72 10.11
C GLY A 123 -20.01 0.56 10.95
N LYS A 124 -20.52 1.70 10.45
CA LYS A 124 -20.47 3.02 11.09
C LYS A 124 -19.05 3.39 11.56
N ASN A 125 -18.05 3.05 10.75
CA ASN A 125 -16.67 3.37 11.07
C ASN A 125 -16.48 4.91 10.99
N PRO A 126 -16.05 5.59 12.07
CA PRO A 126 -15.91 7.04 12.11
C PRO A 126 -14.62 7.56 11.42
N ASN A 127 -13.74 6.65 11.03
CA ASN A 127 -12.41 6.95 10.49
C ASN A 127 -12.48 7.23 8.98
N ALA A 128 -11.32 7.41 8.32
CA ALA A 128 -11.26 7.65 6.88
C ALA A 128 -11.06 6.33 6.10
N LEU A 129 -11.66 6.27 4.91
CA LEU A 129 -11.42 5.19 3.96
C LEU A 129 -10.84 5.78 2.67
N PHE A 130 -9.70 5.23 2.21
CA PHE A 130 -9.04 5.66 0.97
C PHE A 130 -9.29 4.67 -0.15
N GLY A 131 -9.66 5.21 -1.33
CA GLY A 131 -9.73 4.46 -2.59
C GLY A 131 -8.35 4.31 -3.21
N ILE A 132 -8.14 3.21 -3.95
CA ILE A 132 -6.85 2.91 -4.61
C ILE A 132 -7.04 2.90 -6.11
N VAL A 133 -6.35 3.82 -6.82
CA VAL A 133 -6.33 3.88 -8.28
C VAL A 133 -5.42 2.78 -8.81
N GLN A 134 -5.97 1.83 -9.54
CA GLN A 134 -5.28 0.76 -10.26
C GLN A 134 -5.36 0.98 -11.78
N GLY A 135 -4.74 0.13 -12.61
CA GLY A 135 -4.76 0.24 -14.08
C GLY A 135 -3.41 -0.06 -14.73
N GLY A 136 -2.45 -0.61 -13.97
CA GLY A 136 -1.11 -0.96 -14.48
C GLY A 136 -0.40 0.27 -15.06
N MET A 137 0.29 0.09 -16.19
CA MET A 137 1.01 1.14 -16.90
C MET A 137 0.17 1.81 -18.00
N PHE A 138 -1.18 1.75 -17.89
CA PHE A 138 -2.12 2.25 -18.91
C PHE A 138 -2.87 3.48 -18.40
N GLU A 139 -2.60 4.62 -18.97
CA GLU A 139 -3.14 5.93 -18.55
C GLU A 139 -4.66 5.99 -18.62
N ASP A 140 -5.25 5.46 -19.69
CA ASP A 140 -6.70 5.39 -19.88
C ASP A 140 -7.39 4.53 -18.81
N LEU A 141 -6.78 3.41 -18.40
CA LEU A 141 -7.29 2.58 -17.31
C LEU A 141 -7.17 3.29 -15.94
N ARG A 142 -6.10 4.06 -15.73
CA ARG A 142 -5.95 4.91 -14.55
C ARG A 142 -7.03 5.99 -14.47
N ASP A 143 -7.35 6.62 -15.60
CA ASP A 143 -8.43 7.59 -15.67
C ASP A 143 -9.80 6.95 -15.38
N GLU A 144 -10.08 5.77 -15.94
CA GLU A 144 -11.31 5.01 -15.68
C GLU A 144 -11.40 4.61 -14.19
N SER A 145 -10.31 4.08 -13.62
CA SER A 145 -10.24 3.73 -12.20
C SER A 145 -10.54 4.93 -11.31
N LEU A 146 -9.89 6.07 -11.56
CA LEU A 146 -10.10 7.29 -10.79
C LEU A 146 -11.55 7.81 -10.93
N ALA A 147 -12.12 7.76 -12.12
CA ALA A 147 -13.51 8.18 -12.33
C ALA A 147 -14.48 7.33 -11.51
N GLY A 148 -14.33 6.00 -11.53
CA GLY A 148 -15.14 5.08 -10.75
C GLY A 148 -14.97 5.28 -9.24
N LEU A 149 -13.76 5.50 -8.76
CA LEU A 149 -13.50 5.78 -7.35
C LEU A 149 -14.11 7.12 -6.90
N LYS A 150 -14.06 8.16 -7.75
CA LYS A 150 -14.70 9.46 -7.46
C LYS A 150 -16.22 9.34 -7.38
N GLU A 151 -16.82 8.49 -8.21
CA GLU A 151 -18.27 8.19 -8.16
C GLU A 151 -18.65 7.46 -6.85
N ILE A 152 -17.80 6.54 -6.37
CA ILE A 152 -17.99 5.87 -5.07
C ILE A 152 -17.86 6.86 -3.92
N GLY A 153 -16.85 7.74 -3.97
CA GLY A 153 -16.54 8.75 -2.98
C GLY A 153 -15.73 8.22 -1.80
N PHE A 154 -14.54 8.82 -1.58
CA PHE A 154 -13.61 8.45 -0.52
C PHE A 154 -13.05 9.70 0.18
N GLU A 155 -12.57 9.52 1.41
CA GLU A 155 -11.94 10.58 2.20
C GLU A 155 -10.52 10.91 1.71
N GLY A 156 -9.88 10.01 0.95
CA GLY A 156 -8.58 10.18 0.30
C GLY A 156 -8.41 9.20 -0.85
N TYR A 157 -7.37 9.42 -1.66
CA TYR A 157 -7.09 8.61 -2.85
C TYR A 157 -5.63 8.19 -2.88
N ALA A 158 -5.40 6.92 -3.12
CA ALA A 158 -4.07 6.34 -3.28
C ALA A 158 -3.80 5.94 -4.73
N ILE A 159 -2.52 5.94 -5.10
CA ILE A 159 -2.03 5.35 -6.35
C ILE A 159 -1.36 4.03 -5.98
N GLY A 160 -1.96 2.92 -6.39
CA GLY A 160 -1.43 1.58 -6.22
C GLY A 160 -0.81 1.02 -7.51
N GLY A 161 -0.21 -0.17 -7.42
CA GLY A 161 0.36 -0.86 -8.57
C GLY A 161 1.52 -0.14 -9.24
N LEU A 162 2.29 0.63 -8.45
CA LEU A 162 3.59 1.17 -8.81
C LEU A 162 4.66 0.61 -7.86
N SER A 163 5.94 0.68 -8.25
CA SER A 163 7.04 0.01 -7.54
C SER A 163 6.88 -1.51 -7.43
N VAL A 164 6.33 -2.12 -8.49
CA VAL A 164 6.07 -3.56 -8.61
C VAL A 164 6.94 -4.23 -9.69
N GLY A 165 8.06 -3.59 -10.04
CA GLY A 165 9.06 -4.11 -11.00
C GLY A 165 9.19 -3.30 -12.28
N GLU A 166 8.39 -2.26 -12.47
CA GLU A 166 8.47 -1.37 -13.63
C GLU A 166 9.75 -0.51 -13.63
N PRO A 167 10.22 -0.09 -14.83
CA PRO A 167 11.27 0.92 -14.95
C PRO A 167 10.85 2.26 -14.31
N LYS A 168 11.80 2.99 -13.72
CA LYS A 168 11.57 4.31 -13.10
C LYS A 168 10.84 5.28 -14.06
N ALA A 169 11.19 5.25 -15.35
CA ALA A 169 10.56 6.11 -16.35
C ALA A 169 9.06 5.86 -16.51
N ASP A 170 8.63 4.58 -16.46
CA ASP A 170 7.21 4.21 -16.52
C ASP A 170 6.46 4.64 -15.26
N MET A 171 7.06 4.43 -14.08
CA MET A 171 6.51 4.92 -12.81
C MET A 171 6.28 6.44 -12.87
N LEU A 172 7.29 7.21 -13.29
CA LEU A 172 7.18 8.67 -13.37
C LEU A 172 6.13 9.11 -14.40
N ARG A 173 6.04 8.46 -15.55
CA ARG A 173 5.02 8.73 -16.58
C ARG A 173 3.61 8.56 -16.02
N ILE A 174 3.35 7.47 -15.32
CA ILE A 174 2.05 7.23 -14.68
C ILE A 174 1.80 8.24 -13.57
N LEU A 175 2.81 8.59 -12.79
CA LEU A 175 2.69 9.58 -11.73
C LEU A 175 2.39 10.99 -12.28
N ASP A 176 3.05 11.38 -13.37
CA ASP A 176 2.77 12.63 -14.11
C ASP A 176 1.32 12.66 -14.60
N HIS A 177 0.83 11.51 -15.09
CA HIS A 177 -0.54 11.42 -15.60
C HIS A 177 -1.59 11.48 -14.48
N VAL A 178 -1.41 10.72 -13.38
CA VAL A 178 -2.44 10.54 -12.34
C VAL A 178 -2.35 11.58 -11.24
N GLY A 179 -1.15 11.95 -10.79
CA GLY A 179 -0.94 12.74 -9.58
C GLY A 179 -1.75 14.03 -9.52
N HIS A 180 -1.75 14.80 -10.60
CA HIS A 180 -2.49 16.06 -10.70
C HIS A 180 -4.00 15.90 -10.97
N ARG A 181 -4.46 14.68 -11.31
CA ARG A 181 -5.87 14.37 -11.55
C ARG A 181 -6.60 13.92 -10.29
N LEU A 182 -5.86 13.49 -9.27
CA LEU A 182 -6.44 13.20 -7.96
C LEU A 182 -7.10 14.46 -7.37
N PRO A 183 -8.21 14.33 -6.63
CA PRO A 183 -8.87 15.47 -6.00
C PRO A 183 -7.91 16.30 -5.14
N ALA A 184 -7.85 17.62 -5.39
CA ALA A 184 -6.92 18.52 -4.73
C ALA A 184 -7.31 18.82 -3.26
N ASP A 185 -8.58 18.60 -2.93
CA ASP A 185 -9.17 18.79 -1.60
C ASP A 185 -9.14 17.51 -0.74
N ARG A 186 -8.45 16.46 -1.20
CA ARG A 186 -8.34 15.17 -0.52
C ARG A 186 -6.88 14.75 -0.42
N PRO A 187 -6.49 14.05 0.66
CA PRO A 187 -5.16 13.46 0.77
C PRO A 187 -4.84 12.52 -0.41
N ARG A 188 -3.62 12.62 -0.92
CA ARG A 188 -3.09 11.86 -2.05
C ARG A 188 -1.94 10.99 -1.58
N TYR A 189 -2.06 9.69 -1.74
CA TYR A 189 -1.13 8.72 -1.19
C TYR A 189 -0.49 7.89 -2.30
N LEU A 190 0.84 7.84 -2.33
CA LEU A 190 1.62 6.96 -3.22
C LEU A 190 2.09 5.74 -2.42
N MET A 191 1.56 4.57 -2.76
CA MET A 191 1.78 3.35 -2.00
C MET A 191 3.10 2.67 -2.36
N GLY A 192 3.85 2.25 -1.34
CA GLY A 192 5.05 1.42 -1.48
C GLY A 192 6.29 2.11 -2.05
N VAL A 193 6.28 3.44 -2.15
CA VAL A 193 7.37 4.26 -2.73
C VAL A 193 7.90 5.22 -1.66
N GLY A 194 9.19 5.45 -1.46
CA GLY A 194 10.32 5.02 -2.25
C GLY A 194 11.66 5.50 -1.69
N THR A 195 12.62 5.70 -2.60
CA THR A 195 13.89 6.34 -2.27
C THR A 195 13.70 7.83 -1.93
N PRO A 196 14.71 8.51 -1.35
CA PRO A 196 14.64 9.96 -1.12
C PRO A 196 14.31 10.76 -2.39
N GLU A 197 14.84 10.35 -3.55
CA GLU A 197 14.54 10.97 -4.84
C GLU A 197 13.09 10.72 -5.27
N ASP A 198 12.56 9.49 -5.05
CA ASP A 198 11.16 9.18 -5.38
C ASP A 198 10.18 10.01 -4.55
N LEU A 199 10.52 10.31 -3.29
CA LEU A 199 9.72 11.19 -2.45
C LEU A 199 9.65 12.61 -3.03
N LEU A 200 10.78 13.16 -3.45
CA LEU A 200 10.83 14.48 -4.10
C LEU A 200 10.05 14.49 -5.42
N ASP A 201 10.23 13.45 -6.24
CA ASP A 201 9.48 13.27 -7.49
C ASP A 201 7.97 13.20 -7.24
N GLY A 202 7.53 12.50 -6.20
CA GLY A 202 6.12 12.38 -5.81
C GLY A 202 5.55 13.70 -5.28
N ILE A 203 6.27 14.39 -4.39
CA ILE A 203 5.87 15.70 -3.84
C ILE A 203 5.69 16.73 -4.97
N ALA A 204 6.64 16.77 -5.91
CA ALA A 204 6.55 17.66 -7.08
C ALA A 204 5.30 17.40 -7.94
N ARG A 205 4.71 16.20 -7.85
CA ARG A 205 3.49 15.76 -8.55
C ARG A 205 2.24 15.80 -7.68
N GLY A 206 2.34 16.42 -6.49
CA GLY A 206 1.21 16.68 -5.60
C GLY A 206 0.84 15.51 -4.70
N ILE A 207 1.75 14.60 -4.40
CA ILE A 207 1.54 13.52 -3.44
C ILE A 207 1.82 14.02 -2.01
N ASP A 208 0.95 13.64 -1.07
CA ASP A 208 0.98 14.09 0.33
C ASP A 208 1.51 13.00 1.28
N LEU A 209 1.27 11.71 0.96
CA LEU A 209 1.56 10.57 1.84
C LEU A 209 2.35 9.51 1.08
N PHE A 210 3.26 8.87 1.82
CA PHE A 210 4.12 7.80 1.30
C PHE A 210 4.32 6.73 2.37
N ASP A 211 4.56 5.50 1.93
CA ASP A 211 5.13 4.43 2.75
C ASP A 211 6.21 3.69 1.98
N CYS A 212 7.21 3.20 2.67
CA CYS A 212 8.22 2.35 2.05
C CYS A 212 8.90 1.47 3.10
N VAL A 213 9.10 0.20 2.77
CA VAL A 213 9.86 -0.73 3.62
C VAL A 213 11.38 -0.45 3.60
N MET A 214 11.85 0.31 2.60
CA MET A 214 13.27 0.48 2.33
C MET A 214 14.06 1.10 3.48
N PRO A 215 13.61 2.16 4.18
CA PRO A 215 14.36 2.72 5.30
C PRO A 215 14.64 1.70 6.40
N THR A 216 13.61 0.96 6.84
CA THR A 216 13.75 -0.04 7.91
C THR A 216 14.50 -1.29 7.43
N ARG A 217 14.27 -1.73 6.19
CA ARG A 217 15.00 -2.85 5.59
C ARG A 217 16.48 -2.53 5.43
N ASN A 218 16.80 -1.36 4.92
CA ASN A 218 18.17 -0.91 4.72
C ASN A 218 18.88 -0.72 6.07
N ALA A 219 18.22 -0.12 7.07
CA ALA A 219 18.79 0.05 8.41
C ALA A 219 19.18 -1.30 9.04
N ARG A 220 18.34 -2.34 8.92
CA ARG A 220 18.68 -3.70 9.39
C ARG A 220 19.92 -4.28 8.71
N ASN A 221 20.21 -3.85 7.50
CA ASN A 221 21.38 -4.26 6.72
C ASN A 221 22.58 -3.30 6.88
N GLY A 222 22.44 -2.25 7.72
CA GLY A 222 23.46 -1.24 7.91
C GLY A 222 23.68 -0.36 6.68
N TRP A 223 22.61 -0.08 5.91
CA TRP A 223 22.62 0.77 4.75
C TRP A 223 21.79 2.02 5.03
N LEU A 224 22.40 3.19 4.93
CA LEU A 224 21.79 4.49 5.21
C LEU A 224 21.81 5.36 3.97
N PHE A 225 20.75 6.10 3.74
CA PHE A 225 20.72 7.21 2.78
C PHE A 225 21.19 8.48 3.48
N THR A 226 22.15 9.18 2.88
CA THR A 226 22.64 10.46 3.41
C THR A 226 22.66 11.50 2.29
N ARG A 227 22.76 12.78 2.64
CA ARG A 227 22.91 13.86 1.65
C ARG A 227 24.17 13.76 0.79
N PHE A 228 25.12 12.92 1.17
CA PHE A 228 26.37 12.65 0.45
C PHE A 228 26.35 11.33 -0.33
N GLY A 229 25.19 10.66 -0.40
CA GLY A 229 25.00 9.36 -1.03
C GLY A 229 24.84 8.23 -0.01
N ASP A 230 24.93 7.01 -0.49
CA ASP A 230 24.70 5.80 0.29
C ASP A 230 25.87 5.45 1.20
N LEU A 231 25.58 5.22 2.47
CA LEU A 231 26.55 4.76 3.46
C LEU A 231 26.22 3.33 3.89
N LYS A 232 27.17 2.41 3.69
CA LYS A 232 27.09 1.03 4.19
C LYS A 232 28.05 0.87 5.36
N ILE A 233 27.54 0.94 6.60
CA ILE A 233 28.35 0.95 7.83
C ILE A 233 29.21 -0.30 8.01
N ARG A 234 28.85 -1.42 7.36
CA ARG A 234 29.65 -2.67 7.38
C ARG A 234 30.86 -2.63 6.46
N ASN A 235 31.01 -1.56 5.66
CA ASN A 235 32.16 -1.43 4.77
C ASN A 235 33.43 -1.18 5.59
N ALA A 236 34.54 -1.89 5.27
CA ALA A 236 35.81 -1.81 5.99
C ALA A 236 36.37 -0.39 6.08
N ARG A 237 36.08 0.47 5.11
CA ARG A 237 36.51 1.88 5.12
C ARG A 237 36.01 2.70 6.32
N TRP A 238 34.91 2.22 6.98
CA TRP A 238 34.29 2.89 8.11
C TRP A 238 34.69 2.31 9.47
N ARG A 239 35.57 1.28 9.49
CA ARG A 239 35.96 0.56 10.71
C ARG A 239 36.54 1.49 11.77
N ASP A 240 37.38 2.43 11.33
CA ASP A 240 38.14 3.34 12.18
C ASP A 240 37.67 4.80 12.02
N ASP A 241 36.41 5.00 11.60
CA ASP A 241 35.84 6.32 11.38
C ASP A 241 35.34 6.92 12.71
N GLU A 242 36.14 7.80 13.29
CA GLU A 242 35.84 8.57 14.50
C GLU A 242 35.06 9.87 14.21
N ALA A 243 34.83 10.22 12.95
CA ALA A 243 34.23 11.50 12.55
C ALA A 243 32.73 11.59 12.80
N GLY A 244 32.11 10.51 13.33
CA GLY A 244 30.74 10.55 13.80
C GLY A 244 29.69 10.84 12.72
N TRP A 245 29.73 10.18 11.59
CA TRP A 245 28.76 10.30 10.48
C TRP A 245 27.30 10.16 10.91
N LEU A 246 27.07 9.62 12.10
CA LEU A 246 25.75 9.43 12.69
C LEU A 246 25.25 10.62 13.51
N THR A 247 26.06 11.66 13.72
CA THR A 247 25.74 12.70 14.72
C THR A 247 25.35 14.06 14.16
N ALA A 248 25.62 14.37 12.92
CA ALA A 248 25.39 15.73 12.45
C ALA A 248 24.34 15.90 11.36
N ASP A 249 24.12 14.92 10.47
CA ASP A 249 23.42 15.17 9.21
C ASP A 249 22.77 13.91 8.56
N ALA A 250 22.44 12.87 9.33
CA ALA A 250 21.75 11.68 8.83
C ALA A 250 20.23 11.82 8.88
#